data_ce28397fe0ef99e7e5cbe701c7229507
#
_entry.id   ce28397fe0ef99e7e5cbe701c7229507
#
_cell.length_a   1.000
_cell.length_b   1.000
_cell.length_c   1.000
_cell.angle_alpha   90.00
_cell.angle_beta   90.00
_cell.angle_gamma   90.00
#
_symmetry.space_group_name_H-M   'P 1'
#
loop_
_entity.id
_entity.type
_entity.pdbx_description
1 polymer ?
#
loop_
_entity_poly.entity_id
_entity_poly.type
_entity_poly.pdbx_seq_one_letter_code
_entity_poly.pdbx_strand_id
1 'polypeptide(L)'
;MILIADSGSTKTHWCLMAANGHCSEYFTDGINPFQQTSDAIKNSINNQLLPKMAGEMWAGKITGVYFYGAGCTPEKIPVVVYALEEIFKGAKIEVYSDMVGAACGLLGEETGVACILGTGANSCLWNGKEIEKNVPALGFILGDEGSGAVLGKRLVADLLKNQLSDELKEKFLTQYGITAADVIENVYRKPFPNRYLASLSK
;
A
#
# COMPACT_ATOMS: atom_id res chain seq x y z
N MET A 1 20.91 8.97 10.14
CA MET A 1 19.85 8.96 9.11
C MET A 1 18.67 8.15 9.61
N ILE A 2 17.47 8.50 9.19
CA ILE A 2 16.28 7.67 9.40
C ILE A 2 15.72 7.23 8.07
N LEU A 3 15.13 6.04 8.02
CA LEU A 3 14.44 5.51 6.86
C LEU A 3 12.95 5.42 7.19
N ILE A 4 12.12 6.05 6.37
CA ILE A 4 10.67 6.04 6.53
C ILE A 4 10.07 5.30 5.35
N ALA A 5 9.11 4.43 5.58
CA ALA A 5 8.41 3.69 4.54
C ALA A 5 6.90 3.85 4.67
N ASP A 6 6.25 4.17 3.54
CA ASP A 6 4.81 4.06 3.34
C ASP A 6 4.55 2.92 2.36
N SER A 7 3.94 1.84 2.84
CA SER A 7 3.77 0.60 2.09
C SER A 7 2.30 0.24 1.91
N GLY A 8 1.80 0.49 0.71
CA GLY A 8 0.53 -0.03 0.27
C GLY A 8 0.61 -1.46 -0.29
N SER A 9 -0.54 -1.99 -0.73
CA SER A 9 -0.61 -3.34 -1.33
C SER A 9 0.15 -3.48 -2.64
N THR A 10 0.45 -2.38 -3.35
CA THR A 10 1.02 -2.40 -4.71
C THR A 10 2.46 -1.91 -4.75
N LYS A 11 2.78 -0.88 -3.97
CA LYS A 11 4.10 -0.25 -3.93
C LYS A 11 4.45 0.17 -2.51
N THR A 12 5.75 0.27 -2.23
CA THR A 12 6.30 0.92 -1.04
C THR A 12 7.10 2.14 -1.48
N HIS A 13 6.81 3.27 -0.87
CA HIS A 13 7.58 4.49 -0.98
C HIS A 13 8.51 4.58 0.23
N TRP A 14 9.80 4.75 -0.03
CA TRP A 14 10.84 4.88 0.97
C TRP A 14 11.45 6.27 0.91
N CYS A 15 11.59 6.92 2.05
CA CYS A 15 12.31 8.19 2.19
C CYS A 15 13.49 7.98 3.15
N LEU A 16 14.71 8.13 2.65
CA LEU A 16 15.93 8.18 3.46
C LEU A 16 16.21 9.63 3.84
N MET A 17 16.03 9.97 5.10
CA MET A 17 16.20 11.32 5.61
C MET A 17 17.53 11.47 6.34
N ALA A 18 18.36 12.39 5.88
CA ALA A 18 19.61 12.76 6.53
C ALA A 18 19.37 13.80 7.65
N ALA A 19 20.37 13.95 8.55
CA ALA A 19 20.27 14.89 9.66
C ALA A 19 20.14 16.37 9.26
N ASN A 20 20.56 16.71 8.05
CA ASN A 20 20.42 18.07 7.48
C ASN A 20 19.06 18.32 6.80
N GLY A 21 18.13 17.37 6.88
CA GLY A 21 16.80 17.45 6.27
C GLY A 21 16.74 17.02 4.79
N HIS A 22 17.86 16.66 4.17
CA HIS A 22 17.84 16.08 2.83
C HIS A 22 17.12 14.74 2.81
N CYS A 23 16.20 14.54 1.87
CA CYS A 23 15.44 13.31 1.68
C CYS A 23 15.71 12.73 0.29
N SER A 24 16.09 11.46 0.25
CA SER A 24 16.20 10.68 -0.99
C SER A 24 15.05 9.68 -1.04
N GLU A 25 14.35 9.62 -2.16
CA GLU A 25 13.15 8.81 -2.33
C GLU A 25 13.40 7.59 -3.20
N TYR A 26 12.84 6.46 -2.81
CA TYR A 26 12.92 5.20 -3.54
C TYR A 26 11.56 4.51 -3.58
N PHE A 27 11.35 3.69 -4.60
CA PHE A 27 10.11 2.93 -4.78
C PHE A 27 10.43 1.46 -5.01
N THR A 28 9.67 0.59 -4.33
CA THR A 28 9.74 -0.86 -4.46
C THR A 28 8.33 -1.42 -4.58
N ASP A 29 8.22 -2.73 -4.81
CA ASP A 29 6.93 -3.43 -4.69
C ASP A 29 6.36 -3.30 -3.29
N GLY A 30 5.03 -3.39 -3.18
CA GLY A 30 4.33 -3.31 -1.91
C GLY A 30 4.68 -4.46 -0.97
N ILE A 31 4.83 -4.14 0.31
CA ILE A 31 5.07 -5.10 1.38
C ILE A 31 3.79 -5.25 2.19
N ASN A 32 3.26 -6.48 2.22
CA ASN A 32 2.07 -6.82 3.00
C ASN A 32 2.28 -8.16 3.72
N PRO A 33 2.37 -8.16 5.06
CA PRO A 33 2.67 -9.35 5.84
C PRO A 33 1.55 -10.41 5.90
N PHE A 34 0.35 -10.12 5.36
CA PHE A 34 -0.66 -11.15 5.11
C PHE A 34 -0.33 -12.02 3.91
N GLN A 35 0.47 -11.51 2.97
CA GLN A 35 0.78 -12.17 1.70
C GLN A 35 2.23 -12.63 1.59
N GLN A 36 3.10 -12.13 2.48
CA GLN A 36 4.54 -12.32 2.42
C GLN A 36 5.10 -12.81 3.75
N THR A 37 6.05 -13.74 3.69
CA THR A 37 6.86 -14.15 4.83
C THR A 37 7.98 -13.14 5.09
N SER A 38 8.60 -13.18 6.29
CA SER A 38 9.77 -12.34 6.60
C SER A 38 10.91 -12.52 5.59
N ASP A 39 11.14 -13.75 5.11
CA ASP A 39 12.17 -14.00 4.10
C ASP A 39 11.82 -13.39 2.73
N ALA A 40 10.55 -13.44 2.33
CA ALA A 40 10.10 -12.79 1.11
C ALA A 40 10.26 -11.26 1.21
N ILE A 41 9.95 -10.67 2.36
CA ILE A 41 10.15 -9.23 2.62
C ILE A 41 11.63 -8.88 2.58
N LYS A 42 12.51 -9.65 3.25
CA LYS A 42 13.97 -9.47 3.19
C LYS A 42 14.49 -9.50 1.76
N ASN A 43 14.07 -10.50 0.98
CA ASN A 43 14.48 -10.63 -0.41
C ASN A 43 14.02 -9.44 -1.26
N SER A 44 12.81 -8.96 -1.06
CA SER A 44 12.29 -7.77 -1.75
C SER A 44 13.15 -6.54 -1.44
N ILE A 45 13.45 -6.28 -0.17
CA ILE A 45 14.27 -5.14 0.24
C ILE A 45 15.70 -5.26 -0.30
N ASN A 46 16.33 -6.44 -0.17
CA ASN A 46 17.69 -6.68 -0.67
C ASN A 46 17.80 -6.51 -2.18
N ASN A 47 16.81 -6.95 -2.94
CA ASN A 47 16.85 -6.93 -4.40
C ASN A 47 16.34 -5.63 -5.02
N GLN A 48 15.47 -4.89 -4.32
CA GLN A 48 14.81 -3.71 -4.90
C GLN A 48 15.19 -2.38 -4.24
N LEU A 49 15.38 -2.35 -2.91
CA LEU A 49 15.71 -1.12 -2.19
C LEU A 49 17.22 -0.90 -2.10
N LEU A 50 17.96 -1.87 -1.55
CA LEU A 50 19.39 -1.69 -1.28
C LEU A 50 20.23 -1.36 -2.53
N PRO A 51 19.98 -1.95 -3.71
CA PRO A 51 20.70 -1.56 -4.92
C PRO A 51 20.47 -0.11 -5.35
N LYS A 52 19.24 0.41 -5.10
CA LYS A 52 18.91 1.81 -5.40
C LYS A 52 19.57 2.79 -4.43
N MET A 53 19.80 2.36 -3.20
CA MET A 53 20.50 3.14 -2.18
C MET A 53 22.03 3.04 -2.26
N ALA A 54 22.59 2.18 -3.11
CA ALA A 54 24.03 1.87 -3.14
C ALA A 54 24.95 3.07 -3.44
N GLY A 55 24.42 4.13 -4.08
CA GLY A 55 25.13 5.39 -4.31
C GLY A 55 25.23 6.28 -3.06
N GLU A 56 24.51 5.99 -2.00
CA GLU A 56 24.51 6.74 -0.75
C GLU A 56 25.26 5.98 0.34
N MET A 57 26.10 6.67 1.09
CA MET A 57 26.86 6.07 2.20
C MET A 57 25.96 5.88 3.43
N TRP A 58 24.94 5.01 3.32
CA TRP A 58 23.96 4.77 4.38
C TRP A 58 24.33 3.60 5.33
N ALA A 59 25.16 2.67 4.86
CA ALA A 59 25.52 1.48 5.63
C ALA A 59 26.08 1.86 7.00
N GLY A 60 25.48 1.35 8.07
CA GLY A 60 25.81 1.68 9.46
C GLY A 60 25.45 3.10 9.92
N LYS A 61 24.75 3.91 9.08
CA LYS A 61 24.31 5.27 9.42
C LYS A 61 22.82 5.40 9.64
N ILE A 62 22.02 4.40 9.26
CA ILE A 62 20.59 4.37 9.58
C ILE A 62 20.44 4.01 11.06
N THR A 63 19.91 4.96 11.82
CA THR A 63 19.70 4.82 13.27
C THR A 63 18.26 4.47 13.63
N GLY A 64 17.33 4.64 12.68
CA GLY A 64 15.91 4.32 12.84
C GLY A 64 15.24 3.97 11.52
N VAL A 65 14.33 3.01 11.55
CA VAL A 65 13.44 2.65 10.46
C VAL A 65 12.01 2.71 10.96
N TYR A 66 11.21 3.54 10.31
CA TYR A 66 9.79 3.75 10.61
C TYR A 66 8.97 3.25 9.43
N PHE A 67 8.31 2.12 9.61
CA PHE A 67 7.55 1.45 8.54
C PHE A 67 6.06 1.54 8.82
N TYR A 68 5.33 2.14 7.90
CA TYR A 68 3.87 2.23 7.91
C TYR A 68 3.32 1.38 6.77
N GLY A 69 2.63 0.27 7.09
CA GLY A 69 2.27 -0.69 6.06
C GLY A 69 0.85 -1.22 6.11
N ALA A 70 0.27 -1.39 4.92
CA ALA A 70 -0.97 -2.11 4.74
C ALA A 70 -0.84 -3.55 5.28
N GLY A 71 -1.82 -4.00 6.07
CA GLY A 71 -1.80 -5.33 6.67
C GLY A 71 -0.89 -5.47 7.90
N CYS A 72 -0.28 -4.40 8.40
CA CYS A 72 0.47 -4.40 9.66
C CYS A 72 -0.49 -4.36 10.86
N THR A 73 -1.19 -5.47 11.10
CA THR A 73 -1.95 -5.67 12.34
C THR A 73 -1.02 -6.09 13.49
N PRO A 74 -1.44 -5.98 14.76
CA PRO A 74 -0.62 -6.39 15.91
C PRO A 74 -0.01 -7.79 15.76
N GLU A 75 -0.76 -8.74 15.19
CA GLU A 75 -0.31 -10.12 14.98
C GLU A 75 0.70 -10.25 13.82
N LYS A 76 0.69 -9.31 12.87
CA LYS A 76 1.53 -9.34 11.66
C LYS A 76 2.73 -8.41 11.72
N ILE A 77 2.73 -7.41 12.58
CA ILE A 77 3.87 -6.52 12.81
C ILE A 77 5.19 -7.29 13.03
N PRO A 78 5.25 -8.36 13.87
CA PRO A 78 6.49 -9.09 14.09
C PRO A 78 7.14 -9.66 12.83
N VAL A 79 6.36 -9.97 11.79
CA VAL A 79 6.87 -10.48 10.51
C VAL A 79 7.73 -9.42 9.80
N VAL A 80 7.29 -8.17 9.83
CA VAL A 80 7.99 -7.03 9.21
C VAL A 80 9.17 -6.59 10.08
N VAL A 81 8.97 -6.51 11.41
CA VAL A 81 10.05 -6.16 12.37
C VAL A 81 11.23 -7.08 12.17
N TYR A 82 11.03 -8.40 12.21
CA TYR A 82 12.09 -9.37 12.02
C TYR A 82 12.86 -9.17 10.70
N ALA A 83 12.14 -8.94 9.61
CA ALA A 83 12.76 -8.70 8.30
C ALA A 83 13.63 -7.44 8.28
N LEU A 84 13.16 -6.36 8.90
CA LEU A 84 13.87 -5.07 8.95
C LEU A 84 15.08 -5.13 9.90
N GLU A 85 14.97 -5.78 11.06
CA GLU A 85 16.08 -5.95 12.03
C GLU A 85 17.25 -6.73 11.43
N GLU A 86 16.97 -7.75 10.61
CA GLU A 86 17.99 -8.54 9.93
C GLU A 86 18.78 -7.73 8.90
N ILE A 87 18.16 -6.75 8.26
CA ILE A 87 18.77 -5.91 7.23
C ILE A 87 19.45 -4.67 7.84
N PHE A 88 18.75 -3.97 8.71
CA PHE A 88 19.19 -2.70 9.30
C PHE A 88 19.70 -2.88 10.73
N LYS A 89 20.72 -3.73 10.87
CA LYS A 89 21.29 -4.09 12.17
C LYS A 89 21.72 -2.87 12.97
N GLY A 90 21.24 -2.80 14.21
CA GLY A 90 21.54 -1.70 15.13
C GLY A 90 20.66 -0.46 14.97
N ALA A 91 19.76 -0.43 14.00
CA ALA A 91 18.74 0.61 13.90
C ALA A 91 17.56 0.32 14.85
N LYS A 92 16.92 1.37 15.34
CA LYS A 92 15.62 1.24 16.01
C LYS A 92 14.55 0.94 14.94
N ILE A 93 13.81 -0.15 15.10
CA ILE A 93 12.76 -0.54 14.16
C ILE A 93 11.40 -0.26 14.79
N GLU A 94 10.58 0.52 14.10
CA GLU A 94 9.18 0.78 14.44
C GLU A 94 8.28 0.47 13.26
N VAL A 95 7.25 -0.35 13.48
CA VAL A 95 6.30 -0.78 12.45
C VAL A 95 4.89 -0.49 12.90
N TYR A 96 4.14 0.18 12.04
CA TYR A 96 2.76 0.60 12.25
C TYR A 96 1.89 0.24 11.05
N SER A 97 0.57 0.32 11.21
CA SER A 97 -0.34 0.25 10.06
C SER A 97 -0.20 1.51 9.19
N ASP A 98 -0.50 1.36 7.89
CA ASP A 98 -0.59 2.47 6.94
C ASP A 98 -1.58 3.56 7.40
N MET A 99 -2.64 3.18 8.09
CA MET A 99 -3.63 4.11 8.64
C MET A 99 -3.04 5.04 9.71
N VAL A 100 -2.12 4.54 10.54
CA VAL A 100 -1.36 5.38 11.49
C VAL A 100 -0.48 6.37 10.73
N GLY A 101 0.21 5.91 9.68
CA GLY A 101 1.02 6.78 8.82
C GLY A 101 0.21 7.90 8.19
N ALA A 102 -0.96 7.55 7.63
CA ALA A 102 -1.87 8.53 7.03
C ALA A 102 -2.38 9.55 8.07
N ALA A 103 -2.80 9.08 9.25
CA ALA A 103 -3.28 9.96 10.32
C ALA A 103 -2.18 10.92 10.83
N CYS A 104 -0.99 10.39 11.11
CA CYS A 104 0.16 11.20 11.52
C CYS A 104 0.55 12.24 10.47
N GLY A 105 0.57 11.84 9.19
CA GLY A 105 0.96 12.72 8.09
C GLY A 105 -0.05 13.83 7.80
N LEU A 106 -1.35 13.56 8.00
CA LEU A 106 -2.43 14.51 7.72
C LEU A 106 -2.76 15.42 8.91
N LEU A 107 -2.75 14.86 10.11
CA LEU A 107 -3.32 15.50 11.30
C LEU A 107 -2.26 15.86 12.36
N GLY A 108 -1.08 15.19 12.33
CA GLY A 108 -0.08 15.38 13.37
C GLY A 108 -0.66 15.07 14.75
N GLU A 109 -0.65 16.07 15.63
CA GLU A 109 -1.20 15.99 17.00
C GLU A 109 -2.67 16.45 17.09
N GLU A 110 -3.29 16.85 15.98
CA GLU A 110 -4.68 17.30 15.97
C GLU A 110 -5.65 16.10 15.89
N THR A 111 -6.79 16.21 16.54
CA THR A 111 -7.89 15.24 16.43
C THR A 111 -8.61 15.40 15.09
N GLY A 112 -8.90 14.30 14.41
CA GLY A 112 -9.60 14.36 13.13
C GLY A 112 -9.87 12.99 12.53
N VAL A 113 -10.45 13.00 11.32
CA VAL A 113 -10.69 11.80 10.54
C VAL A 113 -9.66 11.71 9.42
N ALA A 114 -8.94 10.59 9.35
CA ALA A 114 -8.05 10.27 8.24
C ALA A 114 -8.65 9.15 7.40
N CYS A 115 -8.52 9.27 6.07
CA CYS A 115 -8.99 8.27 5.10
C CYS A 115 -7.90 7.93 4.10
N ILE A 116 -7.78 6.65 3.77
CA ILE A 116 -6.97 6.13 2.68
C ILE A 116 -7.91 5.67 1.57
N LEU A 117 -7.69 6.19 0.34
CA LEU A 117 -8.39 5.77 -0.86
C LEU A 117 -7.35 5.32 -1.89
N GLY A 118 -7.18 4.02 -2.01
CA GLY A 118 -6.22 3.37 -2.91
C GLY A 118 -6.84 2.19 -3.64
N THR A 119 -6.11 1.08 -3.74
CA THR A 119 -6.66 -0.20 -4.20
C THR A 119 -7.80 -0.68 -3.30
N GLY A 120 -7.64 -0.57 -1.97
CA GLY A 120 -8.69 -0.66 -0.96
C GLY A 120 -9.01 0.72 -0.39
N ALA A 121 -9.90 0.78 0.62
CA ALA A 121 -10.23 1.97 1.38
C ALA A 121 -10.20 1.69 2.88
N ASN A 122 -9.80 2.68 3.67
CA ASN A 122 -9.82 2.60 5.14
C ASN A 122 -10.03 3.99 5.73
N SER A 123 -10.59 4.06 6.93
CA SER A 123 -10.77 5.33 7.63
C SER A 123 -10.67 5.17 9.15
N CYS A 124 -10.18 6.20 9.82
CA CYS A 124 -10.09 6.19 11.28
C CYS A 124 -10.42 7.56 11.88
N LEU A 125 -10.82 7.54 13.14
CA LEU A 125 -10.79 8.69 14.03
C LEU A 125 -9.46 8.68 14.77
N TRP A 126 -8.69 9.74 14.61
CA TRP A 126 -7.39 9.99 15.24
C TRP A 126 -7.55 10.98 16.39
N ASN A 127 -6.98 10.72 17.55
CA ASN A 127 -7.08 11.59 18.72
C ASN A 127 -5.84 12.48 18.97
N GLY A 128 -4.92 12.54 18.00
CA GLY A 128 -3.64 13.24 18.10
C GLY A 128 -2.47 12.36 18.53
N LYS A 129 -2.72 11.11 18.92
CA LYS A 129 -1.67 10.15 19.35
C LYS A 129 -1.88 8.75 18.79
N GLU A 130 -3.12 8.29 18.73
CA GLU A 130 -3.48 6.94 18.33
C GLU A 130 -4.84 6.91 17.64
N ILE A 131 -5.12 5.81 16.97
CA ILE A 131 -6.42 5.56 16.36
C ILE A 131 -7.42 5.24 17.47
N GLU A 132 -8.38 6.13 17.71
CA GLU A 132 -9.46 5.95 18.67
C GLU A 132 -10.51 4.99 18.14
N LYS A 133 -10.89 5.13 16.86
CA LYS A 133 -11.85 4.27 16.16
C LYS A 133 -11.39 4.03 14.74
N ASN A 134 -11.62 2.81 14.28
CA ASN A 134 -11.38 2.43 12.88
C ASN A 134 -12.62 1.72 12.34
N VAL A 135 -13.07 2.11 11.15
CA VAL A 135 -14.09 1.38 10.40
C VAL A 135 -13.42 0.22 9.69
N PRO A 136 -13.77 -1.05 9.95
CA PRO A 136 -13.15 -2.17 9.27
C PRO A 136 -13.28 -2.06 7.75
N ALA A 137 -12.18 -2.14 7.03
CA ALA A 137 -12.14 -2.05 5.57
C ALA A 137 -12.86 -3.24 4.90
N LEU A 138 -12.75 -4.44 5.47
CA LEU A 138 -13.38 -5.72 5.05
C LEU A 138 -13.02 -6.19 3.63
N GLY A 139 -12.20 -5.45 2.88
CA GLY A 139 -11.82 -5.76 1.52
C GLY A 139 -12.92 -5.48 0.48
N PHE A 140 -12.57 -5.52 -0.80
CA PHE A 140 -13.40 -5.08 -1.92
C PHE A 140 -14.68 -5.90 -2.17
N ILE A 141 -14.86 -7.04 -1.49
CA ILE A 141 -16.08 -7.86 -1.58
C ILE A 141 -17.14 -7.36 -0.59
N LEU A 142 -16.74 -7.12 0.66
CA LEU A 142 -17.65 -6.80 1.77
C LEU A 142 -17.57 -5.34 2.22
N GLY A 143 -16.58 -4.59 1.74
CA GLY A 143 -16.31 -3.21 2.15
C GLY A 143 -15.45 -2.50 1.11
N ASP A 144 -14.44 -1.75 1.57
CA ASP A 144 -13.55 -0.90 0.75
C ASP A 144 -14.32 0.16 -0.06
N GLU A 145 -15.42 0.68 0.47
CA GLU A 145 -16.28 1.65 -0.21
C GLU A 145 -15.47 2.87 -0.68
N GLY A 146 -15.67 3.25 -1.94
CA GLY A 146 -14.93 4.35 -2.58
C GLY A 146 -13.52 3.99 -3.06
N SER A 147 -13.03 2.77 -2.80
CA SER A 147 -11.73 2.31 -3.30
C SER A 147 -11.72 2.11 -4.81
N GLY A 148 -10.51 2.13 -5.39
CA GLY A 148 -10.32 1.80 -6.80
C GLY A 148 -10.86 0.42 -7.18
N ALA A 149 -10.70 -0.58 -6.30
CA ALA A 149 -11.22 -1.92 -6.56
C ALA A 149 -12.76 -1.96 -6.60
N VAL A 150 -13.44 -1.25 -5.69
CA VAL A 150 -14.90 -1.18 -5.68
C VAL A 150 -15.43 -0.38 -6.86
N LEU A 151 -14.79 0.75 -7.19
CA LEU A 151 -15.14 1.53 -8.37
C LEU A 151 -14.96 0.73 -9.67
N GLY A 152 -13.79 0.07 -9.83
CA GLY A 152 -13.52 -0.78 -10.98
C GLY A 152 -14.47 -1.97 -11.07
N LYS A 153 -14.80 -2.61 -9.94
CA LYS A 153 -15.81 -3.69 -9.88
C LYS A 153 -17.18 -3.20 -10.40
N ARG A 154 -17.61 -2.03 -9.97
CA ARG A 154 -18.86 -1.44 -10.43
C ARG A 154 -18.83 -1.15 -11.93
N LEU A 155 -17.74 -0.49 -12.38
CA LEU A 155 -17.56 -0.14 -13.77
C LEU A 155 -17.61 -1.36 -14.70
N VAL A 156 -16.86 -2.42 -14.40
CA VAL A 156 -16.87 -3.63 -15.25
C VAL A 156 -18.19 -4.38 -15.16
N ALA A 157 -18.88 -4.35 -14.01
CA ALA A 157 -20.21 -4.93 -13.91
C ALA A 157 -21.23 -4.21 -14.81
N ASP A 158 -21.25 -2.89 -14.80
CA ASP A 158 -22.12 -2.06 -15.64
C ASP A 158 -21.77 -2.22 -17.14
N LEU A 159 -20.47 -2.30 -17.47
CA LEU A 159 -19.95 -2.60 -18.80
C LEU A 159 -20.49 -3.96 -19.34
N LEU A 160 -20.28 -5.02 -18.57
CA LEU A 160 -20.63 -6.39 -18.99
C LEU A 160 -22.15 -6.63 -19.04
N LYS A 161 -22.92 -5.86 -18.27
CA LYS A 161 -24.39 -5.88 -18.30
C LYS A 161 -25.00 -4.95 -19.33
N ASN A 162 -24.18 -4.30 -20.20
CA ASN A 162 -24.62 -3.32 -21.18
C ASN A 162 -25.43 -2.16 -20.57
N GLN A 163 -25.02 -1.71 -19.38
CA GLN A 163 -25.63 -0.57 -18.68
C GLN A 163 -24.95 0.76 -19.01
N LEU A 164 -23.83 0.71 -19.74
CA LEU A 164 -23.16 1.88 -20.32
C LEU A 164 -23.60 2.09 -21.76
N SER A 165 -23.48 3.32 -22.26
CA SER A 165 -23.67 3.58 -23.69
C SER A 165 -22.63 2.81 -24.52
N ASP A 166 -23.01 2.45 -25.78
CA ASP A 166 -22.10 1.73 -26.67
C ASP A 166 -20.80 2.50 -26.89
N GLU A 167 -20.87 3.82 -27.02
CA GLU A 167 -19.72 4.70 -27.16
C GLU A 167 -18.74 4.59 -25.97
N LEU A 168 -19.25 4.65 -24.74
CA LEU A 168 -18.42 4.50 -23.54
C LEU A 168 -17.83 3.11 -23.41
N LYS A 169 -18.62 2.10 -23.77
CA LYS A 169 -18.15 0.71 -23.77
C LYS A 169 -17.01 0.49 -24.75
N GLU A 170 -17.17 0.93 -26.00
CA GLU A 170 -16.12 0.82 -27.03
C GLU A 170 -14.88 1.60 -26.64
N LYS A 171 -15.04 2.83 -26.16
CA LYS A 171 -13.92 3.65 -25.69
C LYS A 171 -13.14 2.96 -24.56
N PHE A 172 -13.84 2.41 -23.57
CA PHE A 172 -13.21 1.72 -22.46
C PHE A 172 -12.44 0.47 -22.90
N LEU A 173 -13.08 -0.41 -23.69
CA LEU A 173 -12.45 -1.64 -24.16
C LEU A 173 -11.23 -1.35 -25.05
N THR A 174 -11.32 -0.33 -25.89
CA THR A 174 -10.21 0.10 -26.75
C THR A 174 -9.06 0.71 -25.93
N GLN A 175 -9.38 1.58 -24.98
CA GLN A 175 -8.37 2.25 -24.14
C GLN A 175 -7.54 1.25 -23.32
N TYR A 176 -8.18 0.22 -22.77
CA TYR A 176 -7.52 -0.79 -21.97
C TYR A 176 -7.04 -2.01 -22.78
N GLY A 177 -7.42 -2.13 -24.06
CA GLY A 177 -7.05 -3.25 -24.92
C GLY A 177 -7.54 -4.60 -24.39
N ILE A 178 -8.72 -4.65 -23.75
CA ILE A 178 -9.29 -5.82 -23.09
C ILE A 178 -10.62 -6.23 -23.68
N THR A 179 -10.96 -7.51 -23.54
CA THR A 179 -12.26 -8.09 -23.87
C THR A 179 -13.06 -8.43 -22.62
N ALA A 180 -14.34 -8.73 -22.78
CA ALA A 180 -15.18 -9.23 -21.71
C ALA A 180 -14.62 -10.53 -21.10
N ALA A 181 -14.04 -11.40 -21.92
CA ALA A 181 -13.40 -12.65 -21.47
C ALA A 181 -12.19 -12.37 -20.61
N ASP A 182 -11.36 -11.38 -20.96
CA ASP A 182 -10.20 -10.97 -20.17
C ASP A 182 -10.60 -10.45 -18.78
N VAL A 183 -11.71 -9.71 -18.69
CA VAL A 183 -12.23 -9.25 -17.40
C VAL A 183 -12.61 -10.44 -16.51
N ILE A 184 -13.36 -11.40 -17.05
CA ILE A 184 -13.77 -12.61 -16.31
C ILE A 184 -12.55 -13.43 -15.88
N GLU A 185 -11.56 -13.61 -16.76
CA GLU A 185 -10.32 -14.33 -16.45
C GLU A 185 -9.55 -13.66 -15.31
N ASN A 186 -9.36 -12.33 -15.38
CA ASN A 186 -8.61 -11.59 -14.37
C ASN A 186 -9.32 -11.49 -13.02
N VAL A 187 -10.67 -11.45 -13.01
CA VAL A 187 -11.44 -11.33 -11.75
C VAL A 187 -11.61 -12.66 -11.05
N TYR A 188 -11.80 -13.77 -11.79
CA TYR A 188 -12.21 -15.05 -11.18
C TYR A 188 -11.13 -16.13 -11.19
N ARG A 189 -10.08 -16.02 -12.01
CA ARG A 189 -9.08 -17.07 -12.17
C ARG A 189 -7.65 -16.64 -11.84
N LYS A 190 -7.32 -15.35 -12.03
CA LYS A 190 -5.99 -14.85 -11.73
C LYS A 190 -5.88 -14.35 -10.28
N PRO A 191 -4.67 -14.32 -9.71
CA PRO A 191 -4.44 -13.73 -8.39
C PRO A 191 -4.65 -12.21 -8.41
N PHE A 192 -4.95 -11.65 -7.25
CA PHE A 192 -5.09 -10.20 -7.01
C PHE A 192 -6.15 -9.48 -7.86
N PRO A 193 -7.39 -9.99 -7.93
CA PRO A 193 -8.47 -9.36 -8.69
C PRO A 193 -8.75 -7.91 -8.23
N ASN A 194 -8.53 -7.59 -6.97
CA ASN A 194 -8.65 -6.24 -6.42
C ASN A 194 -7.68 -5.25 -7.09
N ARG A 195 -6.42 -5.65 -7.34
CA ARG A 195 -5.44 -4.80 -8.05
C ARG A 195 -5.83 -4.59 -9.50
N TYR A 196 -6.29 -5.65 -10.17
CA TYR A 196 -6.79 -5.57 -11.53
C TYR A 196 -7.97 -4.60 -11.62
N LEU A 197 -9.00 -4.78 -10.77
CA LEU A 197 -10.17 -3.91 -10.74
C LEU A 197 -9.78 -2.45 -10.46
N ALA A 198 -8.90 -2.22 -9.49
CA ALA A 198 -8.44 -0.87 -9.18
C ALA A 198 -7.66 -0.21 -10.32
N SER A 199 -6.98 -0.99 -11.17
CA SER A 199 -6.28 -0.44 -12.34
C SER A 199 -7.22 0.10 -13.41
N LEU A 200 -8.46 -0.38 -13.44
CA LEU A 200 -9.50 0.04 -14.40
C LEU A 200 -10.29 1.28 -13.95
N SER A 201 -10.07 1.79 -12.74
CA SER A 201 -10.75 2.96 -12.19
C SER A 201 -9.92 4.25 -12.25
N LYS A 202 -8.82 4.23 -12.98
CA LYS A 202 -7.88 5.37 -13.12
C LYS A 202 -8.19 6.24 -14.32
#